data_5c2abe4ec9c89d8e0e7b87ed2c128c63
#
_entry.id   5c2abe4ec9c89d8e0e7b87ed2c128c63
#
_cell.length_a   1.000
_cell.length_b   1.000
_cell.length_c   1.000
_cell.angle_alpha   90.00
_cell.angle_beta   90.00
_cell.angle_gamma   90.00
#
_symmetry.space_group_name_H-M   'P 1'
#
loop_
_entity.id
_entity.type
_entity.pdbx_description
1 polymer ?
#
loop_
_entity_poly.entity_id
_entity_poly.type
_entity_poly.pdbx_seq_one_letter_code
_entity_poly.pdbx_strand_id
1 'polypeptide(L)'
;MKKNPYGKILAISLILLVIFSATGFQNSGNLVLFLLGVALLVFAFRSKAKESPQEALPSLTKKREEAYLASGMSPREITLFRETLNQAKQQIDQLQQNIHVNTKLKAIDLRHDTLRAAKGLFKALVKEPTRLHEANHFLYTHLPNMVDLTNKYIEINNHEV
;
A
#
# COMPACT_ATOMS: atom_id res chain seq x y z
N MET A 1 21.99 -6.42 -15.74
CA MET A 1 20.96 -7.19 -16.47
C MET A 1 19.77 -7.44 -15.55
N LYS A 2 18.64 -6.73 -15.73
CA LYS A 2 17.41 -6.92 -14.95
C LYS A 2 16.78 -8.26 -15.35
N LYS A 3 16.83 -9.27 -14.46
CA LYS A 3 16.12 -10.54 -14.66
C LYS A 3 14.62 -10.27 -14.64
N ASN A 4 13.98 -10.40 -15.79
CA ASN A 4 12.55 -10.17 -16.00
C ASN A 4 11.75 -11.26 -15.26
N PRO A 5 10.99 -10.95 -14.18
CA PRO A 5 10.26 -11.97 -13.40
C PRO A 5 9.16 -12.64 -14.24
N TYR A 6 8.67 -11.96 -15.27
CA TYR A 6 7.62 -12.47 -16.17
C TYR A 6 8.09 -13.65 -17.05
N GLY A 7 9.39 -13.75 -17.36
CA GLY A 7 9.93 -14.86 -18.14
C GLY A 7 9.82 -16.23 -17.44
N LYS A 8 9.97 -16.25 -16.11
CA LYS A 8 9.80 -17.49 -15.33
C LYS A 8 8.34 -17.92 -15.22
N ILE A 9 7.42 -16.97 -15.12
CA ILE A 9 5.97 -17.22 -15.06
C ILE A 9 5.46 -17.75 -16.39
N LEU A 10 5.91 -17.18 -17.51
CA LEU A 10 5.61 -17.66 -18.86
C LEU A 10 6.16 -19.07 -19.09
N ALA A 11 7.38 -19.37 -18.65
CA ALA A 11 7.97 -20.69 -18.79
C ALA A 11 7.20 -21.75 -18.00
N ILE A 12 6.80 -21.45 -16.75
CA ILE A 12 6.00 -22.36 -15.91
C ILE A 12 4.61 -22.58 -16.52
N SER A 13 3.97 -21.54 -17.04
CA SER A 13 2.68 -21.63 -17.73
C SER A 13 2.76 -22.50 -18.98
N LEU A 14 3.83 -22.38 -19.77
CA LEU A 14 4.06 -23.17 -20.98
C LEU A 14 4.31 -24.64 -20.65
N ILE A 15 5.08 -24.94 -19.59
CA ILE A 15 5.33 -26.31 -19.12
C ILE A 15 4.03 -26.96 -18.65
N LEU A 16 3.19 -26.26 -17.90
CA LEU A 16 1.88 -26.77 -17.47
C LEU A 16 0.94 -27.04 -18.65
N LEU A 17 0.99 -26.21 -19.69
CA LEU A 17 0.19 -26.38 -20.91
C LEU A 17 0.66 -27.58 -21.73
N VAL A 18 1.96 -27.85 -21.79
CA VAL A 18 2.53 -29.04 -22.45
C VAL A 18 2.19 -30.32 -21.70
N ILE A 19 2.29 -30.33 -20.37
CA ILE A 19 1.90 -31.48 -19.54
C ILE A 19 0.41 -31.77 -19.69
N PHE A 20 -0.43 -30.73 -19.73
CA PHE A 20 -1.87 -30.87 -19.96
C PHE A 20 -2.20 -31.46 -21.34
N SER A 21 -1.46 -31.05 -22.38
CA SER A 21 -1.61 -31.58 -23.75
C SER A 21 -1.18 -33.06 -23.87
N ALA A 22 -0.17 -33.46 -23.07
CA ALA A 22 0.39 -34.82 -23.12
C ALA A 22 -0.45 -35.87 -22.35
N THR A 23 -1.28 -35.46 -21.41
CA THR A 23 -2.05 -36.38 -20.52
C THR A 23 -3.42 -36.78 -21.05
N GLY A 24 -3.78 -36.49 -22.33
CA GLY A 24 -4.97 -36.95 -23.02
C GLY A 24 -6.26 -36.77 -22.20
N PHE A 25 -7.10 -35.84 -22.60
CA PHE A 25 -8.36 -35.47 -21.95
C PHE A 25 -9.41 -36.58 -22.12
N GLN A 26 -9.30 -37.67 -21.36
CA GLN A 26 -10.27 -38.79 -21.44
C GLN A 26 -10.94 -39.16 -20.10
N ASN A 27 -10.75 -38.39 -19.05
CA ASN A 27 -11.43 -38.70 -17.79
C ASN A 27 -11.84 -37.39 -17.05
N SER A 28 -13.14 -37.23 -16.78
CA SER A 28 -13.72 -36.06 -16.11
C SER A 28 -13.13 -35.77 -14.71
N GLY A 29 -12.48 -36.75 -14.09
CA GLY A 29 -11.76 -36.56 -12.82
C GLY A 29 -10.53 -35.67 -12.94
N ASN A 30 -9.84 -35.66 -14.07
CA ASN A 30 -8.65 -34.85 -14.29
C ASN A 30 -8.99 -33.36 -14.48
N LEU A 31 -10.18 -33.03 -14.98
CA LEU A 31 -10.67 -31.65 -15.10
C LEU A 31 -10.88 -31.01 -13.73
N VAL A 32 -11.46 -31.74 -12.79
CA VAL A 32 -11.72 -31.24 -11.43
C VAL A 32 -10.41 -30.99 -10.69
N LEU A 33 -9.42 -31.88 -10.80
CA LEU A 33 -8.09 -31.71 -10.23
C LEU A 33 -7.36 -30.51 -10.84
N PHE A 34 -7.49 -30.28 -12.14
CA PHE A 34 -6.90 -29.13 -12.82
C PHE A 34 -7.54 -27.81 -12.35
N LEU A 35 -8.87 -27.74 -12.27
CA LEU A 35 -9.59 -26.57 -11.78
C LEU A 35 -9.26 -26.28 -10.30
N LEU A 36 -9.10 -27.31 -9.46
CA LEU A 36 -8.64 -27.17 -8.08
C LEU A 36 -7.21 -26.64 -8.01
N GLY A 37 -6.31 -27.11 -8.86
CA GLY A 37 -4.94 -26.63 -8.97
C GLY A 37 -4.86 -25.17 -9.39
N VAL A 38 -5.66 -24.77 -10.39
CA VAL A 38 -5.76 -23.37 -10.84
C VAL A 38 -6.37 -22.48 -9.76
N ALA A 39 -7.42 -22.96 -9.06
CA ALA A 39 -8.03 -22.22 -7.95
C ALA A 39 -7.06 -22.02 -6.79
N LEU A 40 -6.27 -23.04 -6.42
CA LEU A 40 -5.21 -22.94 -5.41
C LEU A 40 -4.09 -21.98 -5.85
N LEU A 41 -3.72 -21.98 -7.13
CA LEU A 41 -2.75 -21.05 -7.69
C LEU A 41 -3.24 -19.60 -7.64
N VAL A 42 -4.48 -19.37 -8.05
CA VAL A 42 -5.12 -18.04 -7.97
C VAL A 42 -5.27 -17.59 -6.52
N PHE A 43 -5.62 -18.51 -5.61
CA PHE A 43 -5.70 -18.21 -4.18
C PHE A 43 -4.31 -17.90 -3.58
N ALA A 44 -3.27 -18.64 -3.95
CA ALA A 44 -1.89 -18.37 -3.53
C ALA A 44 -1.36 -17.03 -4.09
N PHE A 45 -1.75 -16.64 -5.30
CA PHE A 45 -1.43 -15.32 -5.86
C PHE A 45 -2.21 -14.20 -5.17
N ARG A 46 -3.47 -14.44 -4.80
CA ARG A 46 -4.28 -13.47 -4.05
C ARG A 46 -3.84 -13.30 -2.61
N SER A 47 -3.38 -14.35 -1.95
CA SER A 47 -2.83 -14.25 -0.59
C SER A 47 -1.46 -13.54 -0.56
N LYS A 48 -0.63 -13.66 -1.60
CA LYS A 48 0.59 -12.84 -1.76
C LYS A 48 0.32 -11.39 -2.14
N ALA A 49 -0.83 -11.10 -2.73
CA ALA A 49 -1.23 -9.71 -3.04
C ALA A 49 -1.69 -8.92 -1.80
N LYS A 50 -1.79 -9.56 -0.62
CA LYS A 50 -2.09 -8.90 0.68
C LYS A 50 -0.85 -8.60 1.54
N GLU A 51 0.32 -9.13 1.19
CA GLU A 51 1.56 -8.48 1.60
C GLU A 51 1.71 -7.26 0.69
N SER A 52 1.30 -6.08 1.19
CA SER A 52 1.72 -4.83 0.56
C SER A 52 3.22 -4.93 0.33
N PRO A 53 3.73 -4.71 -0.89
CA PRO A 53 5.15 -4.55 -1.06
C PRO A 53 5.54 -3.50 -0.03
N GLN A 54 6.42 -3.82 0.91
CA GLN A 54 7.19 -2.80 1.59
C GLN A 54 7.88 -2.06 0.44
N GLU A 55 7.22 -1.01 -0.01
CA GLU A 55 7.74 -0.13 -1.03
C GLU A 55 9.06 0.34 -0.46
N ALA A 56 10.14 -0.13 -1.05
CA ALA A 56 11.48 0.15 -0.56
C ALA A 56 11.55 1.66 -0.35
N LEU A 57 11.70 2.07 0.90
CA LEU A 57 11.73 3.49 1.27
C LEU A 57 12.62 4.22 0.28
N PRO A 58 12.16 5.29 -0.37
CA PRO A 58 12.95 6.03 -1.34
C PRO A 58 14.32 6.32 -0.74
N SER A 59 15.40 6.06 -1.47
CA SER A 59 16.75 6.26 -0.97
C SER A 59 16.91 7.69 -0.43
N LEU A 60 17.35 7.83 0.82
CA LEU A 60 17.67 9.13 1.37
C LEU A 60 18.81 9.75 0.57
N THR A 61 18.64 11.01 0.20
CA THR A 61 19.77 11.81 -0.28
C THR A 61 20.77 11.93 0.87
N LYS A 62 22.06 11.71 0.63
CA LYS A 62 23.13 11.81 1.63
C LYS A 62 23.01 13.08 2.47
N LYS A 63 22.70 14.21 1.84
CA LYS A 63 22.47 15.50 2.50
C LYS A 63 21.35 15.46 3.57
N ARG A 64 20.28 14.70 3.36
CA ARG A 64 19.19 14.56 4.35
C ARG A 64 19.58 13.64 5.50
N GLU A 65 20.29 12.57 5.20
CA GLU A 65 20.80 11.66 6.22
C GLU A 65 21.75 12.37 7.16
N GLU A 66 22.70 13.13 6.61
CA GLU A 66 23.61 13.97 7.37
C GLU A 66 22.86 15.02 8.22
N ALA A 67 21.80 15.64 7.68
CA ALA A 67 20.97 16.58 8.42
C ALA A 67 20.23 15.93 9.60
N TYR A 68 19.73 14.70 9.44
CA TYR A 68 19.08 13.96 10.53
C TYR A 68 20.08 13.51 11.60
N LEU A 69 21.26 13.05 11.19
CA LEU A 69 22.34 12.74 12.14
C LEU A 69 22.80 13.98 12.89
N ALA A 70 22.93 15.11 12.20
CA ALA A 70 23.28 16.40 12.82
C ALA A 70 22.20 16.92 13.79
N SER A 71 20.93 16.53 13.62
CA SER A 71 19.84 16.82 14.57
C SER A 71 19.84 15.92 15.81
N GLY A 72 20.81 15.00 15.94
CA GLY A 72 20.96 14.09 17.07
C GLY A 72 20.23 12.77 16.95
N MET A 73 19.64 12.47 15.78
CA MET A 73 18.98 11.19 15.55
C MET A 73 19.99 10.06 15.29
N SER A 74 19.78 8.92 15.92
CA SER A 74 20.52 7.71 15.61
C SER A 74 20.07 7.11 14.26
N PRO A 75 20.88 6.26 13.59
CA PRO A 75 20.49 5.60 12.35
C PRO A 75 19.18 4.78 12.47
N ARG A 76 18.93 4.20 13.64
CA ARG A 76 17.71 3.44 13.93
C ARG A 76 16.48 4.35 14.02
N GLU A 77 16.62 5.50 14.66
CA GLU A 77 15.55 6.50 14.75
C GLU A 77 15.24 7.09 13.37
N ILE A 78 16.25 7.31 12.53
CA ILE A 78 16.06 7.76 11.15
C ILE A 78 15.26 6.72 10.35
N THR A 79 15.55 5.44 10.51
CA THR A 79 14.81 4.37 9.83
C THR A 79 13.35 4.36 10.28
N LEU A 80 13.09 4.34 11.58
CA LEU A 80 11.74 4.37 12.14
C LEU A 80 10.96 5.63 11.70
N PHE A 81 11.59 6.79 11.75
CA PHE A 81 11.01 8.05 11.29
C PHE A 81 10.58 7.98 9.83
N ARG A 82 11.43 7.43 8.95
CA ARG A 82 11.13 7.27 7.53
C ARG A 82 9.98 6.31 7.28
N GLU A 83 9.95 5.18 7.97
CA GLU A 83 8.88 4.20 7.88
C GLU A 83 7.54 4.82 8.30
N THR A 84 7.53 5.52 9.43
CA THR A 84 6.34 6.23 9.94
C THR A 84 5.86 7.29 8.97
N LEU A 85 6.75 8.12 8.42
CA LEU A 85 6.36 9.15 7.46
C LEU A 85 5.93 8.56 6.11
N ASN A 86 6.51 7.45 5.66
CA ASN A 86 6.07 6.79 4.46
C ASN A 86 4.63 6.26 4.61
N GLN A 87 4.33 5.63 5.74
CA GLN A 87 2.99 5.18 6.06
C GLN A 87 2.00 6.36 6.13
N ALA A 88 2.37 7.44 6.82
CA ALA A 88 1.54 8.64 6.91
C ALA A 88 1.28 9.26 5.53
N LYS A 89 2.30 9.28 4.66
CA LYS A 89 2.14 9.76 3.29
C LYS A 89 1.12 8.94 2.51
N GLN A 90 1.23 7.61 2.54
CA GLN A 90 0.28 6.71 1.88
C GLN A 90 -1.15 6.94 2.39
N GLN A 91 -1.34 7.11 3.69
CA GLN A 91 -2.65 7.39 4.29
C GLN A 91 -3.20 8.76 3.85
N ILE A 92 -2.36 9.80 3.79
CA ILE A 92 -2.76 11.13 3.29
C ILE A 92 -3.13 11.07 1.80
N ASP A 93 -2.37 10.34 1.00
CA ASP A 93 -2.66 10.15 -0.42
C ASP A 93 -3.98 9.38 -0.62
N GLN A 94 -4.25 8.34 0.19
CA GLN A 94 -5.53 7.62 0.19
C GLN A 94 -6.70 8.51 0.61
N LEU A 95 -6.53 9.28 1.69
CA LEU A 95 -7.54 10.26 2.15
C LEU A 95 -7.86 11.28 1.04
N GLN A 96 -6.83 11.77 0.36
CA GLN A 96 -7.00 12.69 -0.76
C GLN A 96 -7.80 12.05 -1.91
N GLN A 97 -7.51 10.80 -2.25
CA GLN A 97 -8.25 10.07 -3.28
C GLN A 97 -9.72 9.91 -2.89
N ASN A 98 -10.01 9.50 -1.64
CA ASN A 98 -11.35 9.34 -1.13
C ASN A 98 -12.16 10.65 -1.19
N ILE A 99 -11.55 11.75 -0.78
CA ILE A 99 -12.14 13.09 -0.86
C ILE A 99 -12.39 13.51 -2.31
N HIS A 100 -11.48 13.16 -3.21
CA HIS A 100 -11.58 13.56 -4.61
C HIS A 100 -12.70 12.83 -5.37
N VAL A 101 -12.90 11.54 -5.09
CA VAL A 101 -13.90 10.72 -5.81
C VAL A 101 -15.33 10.89 -5.29
N ASN A 102 -15.54 11.48 -4.11
CA ASN A 102 -16.85 11.64 -3.52
C ASN A 102 -17.19 13.12 -3.22
N THR A 103 -18.26 13.60 -3.82
CA THR A 103 -18.67 15.02 -3.72
C THR A 103 -19.02 15.47 -2.30
N LYS A 104 -19.63 14.57 -1.49
CA LYS A 104 -19.99 14.90 -0.11
C LYS A 104 -18.74 14.99 0.77
N LEU A 105 -17.77 14.05 0.61
CA LEU A 105 -16.47 14.12 1.30
C LEU A 105 -15.70 15.39 0.90
N LYS A 106 -15.72 15.74 -0.38
CA LYS A 106 -15.11 16.98 -0.86
C LYS A 106 -15.74 18.22 -0.24
N ALA A 107 -17.07 18.27 -0.09
CA ALA A 107 -17.76 19.38 0.57
C ALA A 107 -17.40 19.50 2.06
N ILE A 108 -17.23 18.36 2.74
CA ILE A 108 -16.80 18.31 4.14
C ILE A 108 -15.36 18.83 4.26
N ASP A 109 -14.46 18.35 3.41
CA ASP A 109 -13.04 18.79 3.42
C ASP A 109 -12.89 20.29 3.14
N LEU A 110 -13.65 20.83 2.17
CA LEU A 110 -13.68 22.26 1.89
C LEU A 110 -14.13 23.12 3.08
N ARG A 111 -14.97 22.57 3.96
CA ARG A 111 -15.45 23.27 5.16
C ARG A 111 -14.46 23.19 6.32
N HIS A 112 -13.75 22.09 6.45
CA HIS A 112 -12.92 21.79 7.61
C HIS A 112 -11.42 21.81 7.34
N ASP A 113 -11.00 21.95 6.08
CA ASP A 113 -9.58 21.97 5.66
C ASP A 113 -8.76 20.76 6.14
N THR A 114 -9.40 19.61 6.29
CA THR A 114 -8.81 18.41 6.89
C THR A 114 -7.56 17.94 6.15
N LEU A 115 -7.65 17.85 4.82
CA LEU A 115 -6.52 17.42 4.00
C LEU A 115 -5.37 18.43 4.02
N ARG A 116 -5.69 19.72 4.03
CA ARG A 116 -4.67 20.79 4.15
C ARG A 116 -3.95 20.72 5.49
N ALA A 117 -4.67 20.51 6.58
CA ALA A 117 -4.10 20.35 7.91
C ALA A 117 -3.20 19.11 8.00
N ALA A 118 -3.67 17.95 7.49
CA ALA A 118 -2.88 16.72 7.46
C ALA A 118 -1.57 16.88 6.68
N LYS A 119 -1.62 17.48 5.50
CA LYS A 119 -0.42 17.79 4.70
C LYS A 119 0.49 18.82 5.36
N GLY A 120 -0.08 19.79 6.05
CA GLY A 120 0.68 20.79 6.81
C GLY A 120 1.49 20.16 7.93
N LEU A 121 0.85 19.29 8.73
CA LEU A 121 1.50 18.56 9.81
C LEU A 121 2.60 17.62 9.27
N PHE A 122 2.33 16.90 8.21
CA PHE A 122 3.33 16.07 7.54
C PHE A 122 4.58 16.87 7.12
N LYS A 123 4.37 18.05 6.49
CA LYS A 123 5.50 18.93 6.10
C LYS A 123 6.27 19.47 7.30
N ALA A 124 5.58 19.75 8.40
CA ALA A 124 6.24 20.20 9.64
C ALA A 124 7.13 19.10 10.22
N LEU A 125 6.65 17.85 10.27
CA LEU A 125 7.44 16.71 10.74
C LEU A 125 8.67 16.43 9.87
N VAL A 126 8.55 16.59 8.55
CA VAL A 126 9.71 16.45 7.62
C VAL A 126 10.80 17.51 7.92
N LYS A 127 10.39 18.71 8.36
CA LYS A 127 11.34 19.78 8.70
C LYS A 127 11.95 19.60 10.08
N GLU A 128 11.16 19.10 11.04
CA GLU A 128 11.51 18.98 12.46
C GLU A 128 11.30 17.54 12.93
N PRO A 129 12.20 16.59 12.56
CA PRO A 129 12.02 15.15 12.83
C PRO A 129 11.93 14.82 14.31
N THR A 130 12.60 15.59 15.16
CA THR A 130 12.60 15.41 16.62
C THR A 130 11.22 15.58 17.25
N ARG A 131 10.29 16.25 16.56
CA ARG A 131 8.92 16.48 17.00
C ARG A 131 7.96 15.34 16.63
N LEU A 132 8.44 14.22 16.08
CA LEU A 132 7.60 13.09 15.70
C LEU A 132 6.69 12.62 16.84
N HIS A 133 7.20 12.60 18.06
CA HIS A 133 6.46 12.18 19.25
C HIS A 133 5.24 13.06 19.58
N GLU A 134 5.26 14.35 19.23
CA GLU A 134 4.13 15.28 19.42
C GLU A 134 2.95 14.92 18.49
N ALA A 135 3.24 14.29 17.36
CA ALA A 135 2.25 13.90 16.36
C ALA A 135 1.75 12.47 16.51
N ASN A 136 2.15 11.72 17.52
CA ASN A 136 1.83 10.30 17.68
C ASN A 136 0.31 10.05 17.58
N HIS A 137 -0.50 10.84 18.27
CA HIS A 137 -1.95 10.65 18.26
C HIS A 137 -2.57 10.90 16.88
N PHE A 138 -2.04 11.88 16.15
CA PHE A 138 -2.44 12.10 14.77
C PHE A 138 -2.04 10.94 13.85
N LEU A 139 -0.78 10.52 13.90
CA LEU A 139 -0.20 9.53 13.01
C LEU A 139 -0.80 8.12 13.20
N TYR A 140 -1.05 7.74 14.45
CA TYR A 140 -1.45 6.36 14.78
C TYR A 140 -2.94 6.21 15.11
N THR A 141 -3.68 7.32 15.28
CA THR A 141 -5.11 7.26 15.63
C THR A 141 -5.95 8.05 14.63
N HIS A 142 -5.73 9.35 14.51
CA HIS A 142 -6.63 10.19 13.71
C HIS A 142 -6.54 9.92 12.22
N LEU A 143 -5.33 9.89 11.68
CA LEU A 143 -5.12 9.72 10.25
C LEU A 143 -5.60 8.34 9.73
N PRO A 144 -5.25 7.20 10.35
CA PRO A 144 -5.81 5.91 9.93
C PRO A 144 -7.33 5.84 10.09
N ASN A 145 -7.90 6.40 11.16
CA ASN A 145 -9.36 6.43 11.35
C ASN A 145 -10.06 7.26 10.27
N MET A 146 -9.51 8.40 9.87
CA MET A 146 -10.07 9.21 8.78
C MET A 146 -10.07 8.45 7.45
N VAL A 147 -8.99 7.71 7.15
CA VAL A 147 -8.91 6.88 5.95
C VAL A 147 -9.94 5.76 6.00
N ASP A 148 -10.04 5.04 7.12
CA ASP A 148 -11.00 3.95 7.29
C ASP A 148 -12.46 4.43 7.17
N LEU A 149 -12.81 5.52 7.84
CA LEU A 149 -14.15 6.10 7.79
C LEU A 149 -14.51 6.56 6.38
N THR A 150 -13.58 7.19 5.66
CA THR A 150 -13.84 7.64 4.28
C THR A 150 -13.94 6.48 3.31
N ASN A 151 -13.15 5.40 3.48
CA ASN A 151 -13.27 4.17 2.71
C ASN A 151 -14.64 3.52 2.92
N LYS A 152 -15.07 3.35 4.17
CA LYS A 152 -16.38 2.77 4.51
C LYS A 152 -17.54 3.62 4.00
N TYR A 153 -17.40 4.94 4.08
CA TYR A 153 -18.41 5.85 3.54
C TYR A 153 -18.59 5.66 2.03
N ILE A 154 -17.49 5.56 1.28
CA ILE A 154 -17.53 5.33 -0.16
C ILE A 154 -18.13 3.96 -0.47
N GLU A 155 -17.76 2.92 0.28
CA GLU A 155 -18.29 1.57 0.12
C GLU A 155 -19.81 1.56 0.28
N ILE A 156 -20.34 2.12 1.36
CA ILE A 156 -21.78 2.20 1.63
C ILE A 156 -22.48 2.99 0.51
N ASN A 157 -21.94 4.16 0.15
CA ASN A 157 -22.55 5.00 -0.88
C ASN A 157 -22.61 4.33 -2.27
N ASN A 158 -21.67 3.42 -2.57
CA ASN A 158 -21.66 2.66 -3.81
C ASN A 158 -22.64 1.48 -3.80
N HIS A 159 -23.10 1.03 -2.64
CA HIS A 159 -24.10 -0.03 -2.49
C HIS A 159 -25.54 0.50 -2.48
N GLU A 160 -25.75 1.79 -2.29
CA GLU A 160 -27.08 2.43 -2.28
C GLU A 160 -27.52 2.90 -3.68
N VAL A 161 -26.72 2.68 -4.72
CA VAL A 161 -27.01 3.01 -6.12
C VAL A 161 -27.19 1.69 -6.89
#